data_74d571b390c77c3551dc71378a3716a8
#
_entry.id   74d571b390c77c3551dc71378a3716a8
#
_cell.length_a   1.000
_cell.length_b   1.000
_cell.length_c   1.000
_cell.angle_alpha   90.00
_cell.angle_beta   90.00
_cell.angle_gamma   90.00
#
_symmetry.space_group_name_H-M   'P 1'
#
loop_
_entity.id
_entity.type
_entity.pdbx_description
1 polymer ?
#
loop_
_entity_poly.entity_id
_entity_poly.type
_entity_poly.pdbx_seq_one_letter_code
_entity_poly.pdbx_strand_id
1 'polypeptide(L)'
;QPQTESYTAAKGGISALTHAMAVSLAGRVRVNSISPGWIDTDFTIYHGPDAAQQPVGRVGNPLDIANMALFLCSEKAGFITGENICIDGGMTRQMIYHNDCGWTLDSGENKNE
;
A
#
# COMPACT_ATOMS: atom_id res chain seq x y z
N GLN A 1 -5.81 -10.13 10.41
CA GLN A 1 -6.29 -9.69 11.73
C GLN A 1 -7.67 -10.30 12.03
N PRO A 2 -7.94 -10.71 13.29
CA PRO A 2 -9.27 -11.15 13.66
C PRO A 2 -10.32 -10.03 13.49
N GLN A 3 -11.55 -10.42 13.15
CA GLN A 3 -12.69 -9.51 13.03
C GLN A 3 -12.55 -8.44 11.95
N THR A 4 -11.85 -8.77 10.86
CA THR A 4 -11.69 -7.87 9.71
C THR A 4 -12.34 -8.43 8.44
N GLU A 5 -13.35 -9.30 8.59
CA GLU A 5 -13.96 -10.00 7.46
C GLU A 5 -14.57 -9.03 6.44
N SER A 6 -15.32 -8.01 6.89
CA SER A 6 -15.91 -7.03 5.97
C SER A 6 -14.86 -6.17 5.29
N TYR A 7 -13.80 -5.80 5.99
CA TYR A 7 -12.67 -5.07 5.40
C TYR A 7 -11.96 -5.93 4.34
N THR A 8 -11.71 -7.19 4.67
CA THR A 8 -11.07 -8.15 3.76
C THR A 8 -11.93 -8.38 2.51
N ALA A 9 -13.24 -8.54 2.71
CA ALA A 9 -14.19 -8.71 1.60
C ALA A 9 -14.22 -7.48 0.69
N ALA A 10 -14.21 -6.27 1.27
CA ALA A 10 -14.20 -5.02 0.51
C ALA A 10 -12.92 -4.89 -0.31
N LYS A 11 -11.76 -5.17 0.28
CA LYS A 11 -10.47 -5.12 -0.43
C LYS A 11 -10.38 -6.16 -1.54
N GLY A 12 -10.81 -7.40 -1.27
CA GLY A 12 -10.86 -8.44 -2.29
C GLY A 12 -11.83 -8.09 -3.40
N GLY A 13 -12.96 -7.48 -3.06
CA GLY A 13 -13.96 -7.01 -4.02
C GLY A 13 -13.42 -5.93 -4.95
N ILE A 14 -12.66 -4.97 -4.43
CA ILE A 14 -12.03 -3.92 -5.24
C ILE A 14 -11.06 -4.52 -6.25
N SER A 15 -10.23 -5.45 -5.84
CA SER A 15 -9.27 -6.11 -6.72
C SER A 15 -9.97 -6.89 -7.84
N ALA A 16 -10.98 -7.68 -7.48
CA ALA A 16 -11.77 -8.45 -8.45
C ALA A 16 -12.53 -7.52 -9.41
N LEU A 17 -13.13 -6.45 -8.89
CA LEU A 17 -13.86 -5.48 -9.70
C LEU A 17 -12.93 -4.75 -10.66
N THR A 18 -11.72 -4.41 -10.23
CA THR A 18 -10.71 -3.79 -11.10
C THR A 18 -10.42 -4.67 -12.31
N HIS A 19 -10.22 -5.96 -12.10
CA HIS A 19 -10.00 -6.91 -13.19
C HIS A 19 -11.20 -6.99 -14.13
N ALA A 20 -12.40 -7.14 -13.59
CA ALA A 20 -13.61 -7.27 -14.39
C ALA A 20 -13.87 -6.00 -15.21
N MET A 21 -13.72 -4.83 -14.62
CA MET A 21 -13.95 -3.56 -15.32
C MET A 21 -12.88 -3.30 -16.38
N ALA A 22 -11.62 -3.67 -16.13
CA ALA A 22 -10.57 -3.53 -17.13
C ALA A 22 -10.88 -4.31 -18.39
N VAL A 23 -11.44 -5.51 -18.25
CA VAL A 23 -11.85 -6.35 -19.39
C VAL A 23 -13.11 -5.79 -20.04
N SER A 24 -14.13 -5.44 -19.27
CA SER A 24 -15.40 -4.92 -19.79
C SER A 24 -15.24 -3.60 -20.54
N LEU A 25 -14.28 -2.78 -20.13
CA LEU A 25 -14.03 -1.46 -20.75
C LEU A 25 -12.82 -1.47 -21.67
N ALA A 26 -12.36 -2.66 -22.04
CA ALA A 26 -11.18 -2.82 -22.89
C ALA A 26 -11.26 -1.95 -24.15
N GLY A 27 -10.16 -1.26 -24.45
CA GLY A 27 -10.05 -0.36 -25.61
C GLY A 27 -10.68 1.01 -25.40
N ARG A 28 -11.38 1.24 -24.30
CA ARG A 28 -12.06 2.53 -24.02
C ARG A 28 -11.53 3.20 -22.75
N VAL A 29 -11.32 2.42 -21.68
CA VAL A 29 -10.90 2.95 -20.39
C VAL A 29 -9.92 1.96 -19.79
N ARG A 30 -8.84 2.48 -19.21
CA ARG A 30 -7.95 1.70 -18.36
C ARG A 30 -8.47 1.78 -16.91
N VAL A 31 -8.45 0.67 -16.22
CA VAL A 31 -8.96 0.56 -14.84
C VAL A 31 -7.89 -0.07 -13.97
N ASN A 32 -7.44 0.67 -13.00
CA ASN A 32 -6.43 0.22 -12.04
C ASN A 32 -6.87 0.59 -10.63
N SER A 33 -6.31 -0.07 -9.64
CA SER A 33 -6.54 0.25 -8.24
C SER A 33 -5.22 0.39 -7.49
N ILE A 34 -5.27 1.14 -6.38
CA ILE A 34 -4.11 1.35 -5.51
C ILE A 34 -4.46 0.80 -4.14
N SER A 35 -3.57 -0.01 -3.57
CA SER A 35 -3.66 -0.50 -2.20
C SER A 35 -2.58 0.19 -1.37
N PRO A 36 -2.95 1.22 -0.57
CA PRO A 36 -1.98 1.90 0.27
C PRO A 36 -1.60 1.06 1.48
N GLY A 37 -0.39 1.22 1.97
CA GLY A 37 0.01 0.75 3.28
C GLY A 37 -0.32 1.78 4.36
N TRP A 38 0.57 1.95 5.33
CA TRP A 38 0.37 2.96 6.36
C TRP A 38 0.68 4.34 5.79
N ILE A 39 -0.38 5.12 5.63
CA ILE A 39 -0.31 6.51 5.14
C ILE A 39 -0.79 7.42 6.25
N ASP A 40 0.08 8.32 6.68
CA ASP A 40 -0.26 9.36 7.64
C ASP A 40 -0.68 10.62 6.90
N THR A 41 -1.89 11.09 7.16
CA THR A 41 -2.46 12.25 6.46
C THR A 41 -1.99 13.58 7.02
N ASP A 42 -1.37 13.58 8.20
CA ASP A 42 -0.88 14.79 8.86
C ASP A 42 0.60 15.06 8.58
N PHE A 43 1.23 14.25 7.75
CA PHE A 43 2.66 14.36 7.42
C PHE A 43 3.56 14.27 8.65
N THR A 44 3.13 13.49 9.65
CA THR A 44 3.93 13.24 10.85
C THR A 44 5.19 12.47 10.50
N ILE A 45 6.29 12.84 11.11
CA ILE A 45 7.54 12.09 10.96
C ILE A 45 7.65 11.12 12.13
N TYR A 46 7.65 9.84 11.81
CA TYR A 46 7.81 8.76 12.78
C TYR A 46 9.26 8.31 12.83
N HIS A 47 9.66 7.79 13.98
CA HIS A 47 11.02 7.31 14.23
C HIS A 47 11.00 5.88 14.78
N GLY A 48 12.15 5.25 14.81
CA GLY A 48 12.32 3.93 15.41
C GLY A 48 11.53 2.85 14.67
N PRO A 49 10.96 1.88 15.42
CA PRO A 49 10.26 0.75 14.81
C PRO A 49 9.09 1.15 13.94
N ASP A 50 8.39 2.24 14.27
CA ASP A 50 7.26 2.71 13.47
C ASP A 50 7.69 3.08 12.04
N ALA A 51 8.82 3.74 11.90
CA ALA A 51 9.37 4.08 10.58
C ALA A 51 10.03 2.85 9.94
N ALA A 52 10.82 2.12 10.71
CA ALA A 52 11.69 1.07 10.21
C ALA A 52 10.95 -0.21 9.80
N GLN A 53 9.70 -0.40 10.26
CA GLN A 53 8.91 -1.57 9.85
C GLN A 53 8.55 -1.55 8.37
N GLN A 54 8.54 -0.37 7.74
CA GLN A 54 8.48 -0.29 6.30
C GLN A 54 9.91 -0.42 5.74
N PRO A 55 10.18 -1.35 4.83
CA PRO A 55 11.53 -1.49 4.24
C PRO A 55 12.11 -0.21 3.68
N VAL A 56 11.28 0.73 3.19
CA VAL A 56 11.76 2.04 2.72
C VAL A 56 12.22 2.95 3.86
N GLY A 57 11.92 2.61 5.13
CA GLY A 57 12.41 3.33 6.30
C GLY A 57 11.57 4.51 6.76
N ARG A 58 10.35 4.65 6.27
CA ARG A 58 9.43 5.70 6.69
C ARG A 58 7.97 5.30 6.52
N VAL A 59 7.08 5.97 7.25
CA VAL A 59 5.64 5.92 7.04
C VAL A 59 5.31 6.72 5.78
N GLY A 60 4.30 6.29 5.02
CA GLY A 60 3.87 7.00 3.83
C GLY A 60 3.10 8.27 4.15
N ASN A 61 2.91 9.11 3.14
CA ASN A 61 2.09 10.30 3.21
C ASN A 61 1.17 10.38 1.98
N PRO A 62 0.21 11.31 1.94
CA PRO A 62 -0.74 11.39 0.82
C PRO A 62 -0.09 11.55 -0.55
N LEU A 63 1.08 12.21 -0.63
CA LEU A 63 1.77 12.40 -1.90
C LEU A 63 2.29 11.08 -2.49
N ASP A 64 2.61 10.11 -1.65
CA ASP A 64 3.04 8.79 -2.11
C ASP A 64 1.93 8.10 -2.94
N ILE A 65 0.68 8.34 -2.57
CA ILE A 65 -0.47 7.80 -3.30
C ILE A 65 -0.83 8.69 -4.48
N ALA A 66 -0.87 10.01 -4.28
CA ALA A 66 -1.24 10.97 -5.32
C ALA A 66 -0.30 10.89 -6.53
N ASN A 67 0.99 10.73 -6.31
CA ASN A 67 1.97 10.63 -7.39
C ASN A 67 1.70 9.39 -8.27
N MET A 68 1.35 8.26 -7.68
CA MET A 68 1.02 7.07 -8.44
C MET A 68 -0.32 7.25 -9.18
N ALA A 69 -1.31 7.86 -8.54
CA ALA A 69 -2.60 8.12 -9.18
C ALA A 69 -2.42 9.02 -10.41
N LEU A 70 -1.61 10.07 -10.31
CA LEU A 70 -1.31 10.95 -11.43
C LEU A 70 -0.60 10.21 -12.56
N PHE A 71 0.36 9.36 -12.22
CA PHE A 71 1.06 8.56 -13.22
C PHE A 71 0.10 7.62 -13.96
N LEU A 72 -0.75 6.90 -13.19
CA LEU A 72 -1.71 5.96 -13.79
C LEU A 72 -2.73 6.65 -14.69
N CYS A 73 -3.08 7.91 -14.40
CA CYS A 73 -3.99 8.70 -15.22
C CYS A 73 -3.31 9.33 -16.43
N SER A 74 -1.99 9.24 -16.53
CA SER A 74 -1.24 9.84 -17.62
C SER A 74 -1.12 8.89 -18.83
N GLU A 75 -0.75 9.45 -19.98
CA GLU A 75 -0.47 8.67 -21.18
C GLU A 75 0.72 7.73 -21.02
N LYS A 76 1.63 8.04 -20.10
CA LYS A 76 2.80 7.20 -19.81
C LYS A 76 2.42 5.83 -19.25
N ALA A 77 1.25 5.72 -18.65
CA ALA A 77 0.70 4.46 -18.14
C ALA A 77 -0.23 3.77 -19.14
N GLY A 78 -0.11 4.08 -20.41
CA GLY A 78 -1.05 3.62 -21.46
C GLY A 78 -1.14 2.10 -21.62
N PHE A 79 -0.14 1.36 -21.19
CA PHE A 79 -0.12 -0.11 -21.26
C PHE A 79 -0.45 -0.79 -19.94
N ILE A 80 -0.93 -0.02 -18.94
CA ILE A 80 -1.26 -0.54 -17.60
C ILE A 80 -2.77 -0.48 -17.42
N THR A 81 -3.40 -1.65 -17.30
CA THR A 81 -4.81 -1.79 -16.98
C THR A 81 -5.03 -3.10 -16.24
N GLY A 82 -6.03 -3.15 -15.38
CA GLY A 82 -6.36 -4.35 -14.61
C GLY A 82 -5.43 -4.61 -13.45
N GLU A 83 -4.55 -3.68 -13.11
CA GLU A 83 -3.57 -3.85 -12.05
C GLU A 83 -4.05 -3.30 -10.72
N ASN A 84 -3.68 -4.00 -9.64
CA ASN A 84 -3.75 -3.49 -8.29
C ASN A 84 -2.33 -3.17 -7.83
N ILE A 85 -2.04 -1.90 -7.58
CA ILE A 85 -0.69 -1.44 -7.28
C ILE A 85 -0.58 -1.20 -5.78
N CYS A 86 0.33 -1.93 -5.14
CA CYS A 86 0.59 -1.81 -3.72
C CYS A 86 1.60 -0.69 -3.48
N ILE A 87 1.23 0.30 -2.65
CA ILE A 87 2.08 1.43 -2.26
C ILE A 87 2.19 1.42 -0.75
N ASP A 88 3.12 0.65 -0.22
CA ASP A 88 3.20 0.36 1.21
C ASP A 88 4.64 0.41 1.77
N GLY A 89 5.58 0.93 1.00
CA GLY A 89 6.98 0.95 1.41
C GLY A 89 7.61 -0.43 1.55
N GLY A 90 7.00 -1.46 0.98
CA GLY A 90 7.48 -2.83 1.05
C GLY A 90 6.94 -3.63 2.24
N MET A 91 6.07 -3.04 3.06
CA MET A 91 5.61 -3.64 4.32
C MET A 91 4.96 -5.01 4.12
N THR A 92 4.14 -5.20 3.09
CA THR A 92 3.46 -6.48 2.84
C THR A 92 4.44 -7.61 2.52
N ARG A 93 5.66 -7.30 2.12
CA ARG A 93 6.69 -8.31 1.83
C ARG A 93 7.27 -8.93 3.09
N GLN A 94 7.13 -8.27 4.24
CA GLN A 94 7.54 -8.84 5.52
C GLN A 94 6.48 -9.79 6.09
N MET A 95 5.21 -9.59 5.73
CA MET A 95 4.07 -10.42 6.13
C MET A 95 3.78 -10.41 7.64
N ILE A 96 4.42 -9.52 8.41
CA ILE A 96 4.19 -9.37 9.85
C ILE A 96 4.44 -7.91 10.24
N TYR A 97 3.60 -7.39 11.15
CA TYR A 97 3.72 -6.02 11.65
C TYR A 97 4.43 -6.01 12.99
N HIS A 98 5.07 -4.90 13.30
CA HIS A 98 5.63 -4.65 14.63
C HIS A 98 4.53 -4.84 15.70
N ASN A 99 4.84 -5.61 16.74
CA ASN A 99 3.97 -6.04 17.84
C ASN A 99 2.94 -7.13 17.50
N ASP A 100 2.87 -7.61 16.27
CA ASP A 100 2.00 -8.75 15.96
C ASP A 100 2.52 -10.02 16.61
N CYS A 101 1.64 -10.71 17.35
CA CYS A 101 2.00 -11.97 18.03
C CYS A 101 3.26 -11.87 18.89
N GLY A 102 3.52 -10.67 19.44
CA GLY A 102 4.71 -10.44 20.26
C GLY A 102 6.01 -10.21 19.47
N TRP A 103 5.93 -10.22 18.13
CA TRP A 103 7.08 -9.88 17.32
C TRP A 103 7.38 -8.40 17.39
N THR A 104 8.64 -8.05 17.54
CA THR A 104 9.08 -6.66 17.52
C THR A 104 10.19 -6.49 16.50
N LEU A 105 10.14 -5.37 15.78
CA LEU A 105 11.20 -5.02 14.86
C LEU A 105 12.36 -4.39 15.64
N ASP A 106 13.54 -4.97 15.51
CA ASP A 106 14.77 -4.35 15.99
C ASP A 106 15.26 -3.36 14.92
N SER A 107 15.05 -2.08 15.17
CA SER A 107 15.47 -1.03 14.24
C SER A 107 16.96 -0.70 14.35
N GLY A 108 17.64 -1.27 15.33
CA GLY A 108 19.04 -0.96 15.60
C GLY A 108 19.26 0.33 16.38
N GLU A 109 18.20 1.07 16.69
CA GLU A 109 18.34 2.36 17.40
C GLU A 109 18.75 2.20 18.85
N ASN A 110 18.46 1.05 19.46
CA ASN A 110 18.77 0.77 20.85
C ASN A 110 20.11 0.01 21.05
N LYS A 111 20.87 -0.18 20.00
CA LYS A 111 22.11 -0.97 20.07
C LYS A 111 23.29 -0.24 20.72
N ASN A 112 23.16 1.05 20.99
CA ASN A 112 24.21 1.90 21.54
C ASN A 112 23.92 2.32 22.99
N GLU A 113 22.95 1.73 23.64
CA GLU A 113 22.67 1.98 25.06
C GLU A 113 23.45 1.08 25.99
#